data_9ab8e8822339bc107e0e7ccaf020ac20
#
_entry.id   9ab8e8822339bc107e0e7ccaf020ac20
#
_cell.length_a   1.000
_cell.length_b   1.000
_cell.length_c   1.000
_cell.angle_alpha   90.00
_cell.angle_beta   90.00
_cell.angle_gamma   90.00
#
_symmetry.space_group_name_H-M   'P 1'
#
loop_
_entity.id
_entity.type
_entity.pdbx_description
1 polymer ?
#
loop_
_entity_poly.entity_id
_entity_poly.type
_entity_poly.pdbx_seq_one_letter_code
_entity_poly.pdbx_strand_id
1 'polypeptide(L)'
;MPFFQKADPEFVSALVTLLKFEVYLFNDEIIREGTIGRKMFFISRGTVRVCSSKAPTTNLTDGSFFGEISLILPNLRRVASVYADSYCYLYSLTVEDFNSVLENFPMQRKHFYAEAGKRLEQMKAWVKLFFILIFLYFKVIQLIL
;
A
#
# COMPACT_ATOMS: atom_id res chain seq x y z
N MET A 1 -4.12 9.96 7.67
CA MET A 1 -4.35 8.77 6.82
C MET A 1 -5.79 8.81 6.33
N PRO A 2 -6.06 8.82 5.02
CA PRO A 2 -7.43 8.87 4.51
C PRO A 2 -8.34 7.77 5.07
N PHE A 3 -7.79 6.56 5.25
CA PHE A 3 -8.53 5.43 5.80
C PHE A 3 -8.94 5.55 7.26
N PHE A 4 -8.15 6.25 8.06
CA PHE A 4 -8.36 6.33 9.51
C PHE A 4 -8.84 7.69 9.97
N GLN A 5 -8.91 8.69 9.07
CA GLN A 5 -9.33 10.05 9.43
C GLN A 5 -10.78 10.14 9.95
N LYS A 6 -11.63 9.22 9.52
CA LYS A 6 -13.03 9.11 9.95
C LYS A 6 -13.33 7.81 10.71
N ALA A 7 -12.28 7.11 11.16
CA ALA A 7 -12.44 5.86 11.88
C ALA A 7 -12.84 6.12 13.33
N ASP A 8 -13.60 5.17 13.88
CA ASP A 8 -13.96 5.14 15.28
C ASP A 8 -12.69 5.13 16.15
N PRO A 9 -12.57 5.99 17.18
CA PRO A 9 -11.43 6.01 18.09
C PRO A 9 -11.17 4.67 18.77
N GLU A 10 -12.20 3.90 19.11
CA GLU A 10 -12.05 2.56 19.71
C GLU A 10 -11.45 1.57 18.71
N PHE A 11 -11.85 1.65 17.43
CA PHE A 11 -11.27 0.85 16.37
C PHE A 11 -9.76 1.17 16.18
N VAL A 12 -9.41 2.44 16.12
CA VAL A 12 -8.01 2.86 16.00
C VAL A 12 -7.20 2.40 17.22
N SER A 13 -7.76 2.54 18.43
CA SER A 13 -7.12 2.07 19.66
C SER A 13 -6.85 0.57 19.63
N ALA A 14 -7.83 -0.22 19.19
CA ALA A 14 -7.67 -1.67 19.04
C ALA A 14 -6.56 -2.04 18.05
N LEU A 15 -6.44 -1.33 16.92
CA LEU A 15 -5.37 -1.56 15.95
C LEU A 15 -3.99 -1.22 16.51
N VAL A 16 -3.88 -0.10 17.21
CA VAL A 16 -2.60 0.37 17.78
C VAL A 16 -2.01 -0.66 18.75
N THR A 17 -2.82 -1.38 19.49
CA THR A 17 -2.33 -2.43 20.43
C THR A 17 -1.71 -3.63 19.71
N LEU A 18 -2.00 -3.83 18.42
CA LEU A 18 -1.51 -4.96 17.60
C LEU A 18 -0.30 -4.59 16.74
N LEU A 19 0.09 -3.32 16.71
CA LEU A 19 1.24 -2.87 15.95
C LEU A 19 2.53 -3.49 16.49
N LYS A 20 3.37 -3.97 15.57
CA LYS A 20 4.69 -4.54 15.88
C LYS A 20 5.78 -3.57 15.48
N PHE A 21 6.68 -3.27 16.41
CA PHE A 21 7.85 -2.43 16.17
C PHE A 21 8.91 -3.22 15.39
N GLU A 22 9.40 -2.64 14.29
CA GLU A 22 10.44 -3.23 13.44
C GLU A 22 11.51 -2.17 13.13
N VAL A 23 12.78 -2.57 13.14
CA VAL A 23 13.93 -1.71 12.79
C VAL A 23 14.55 -2.22 11.51
N TYR A 24 14.79 -1.30 10.57
CA TYR A 24 15.47 -1.59 9.31
C TYR A 24 16.71 -0.69 9.17
N LEU A 25 17.78 -1.28 8.67
CA LEU A 25 19.03 -0.60 8.39
C LEU A 25 19.03 -0.06 6.95
N PHE A 26 19.93 0.87 6.68
CA PHE A 26 20.12 1.41 5.34
C PHE A 26 20.27 0.29 4.29
N ASN A 27 19.52 0.40 3.18
CA ASN A 27 19.41 -0.59 2.09
C ASN A 27 18.71 -1.91 2.42
N ASP A 28 18.18 -2.11 3.61
CA ASP A 28 17.35 -3.28 3.88
C ASP A 28 16.12 -3.28 2.98
N GLU A 29 15.79 -4.46 2.42
CA GLU A 29 14.56 -4.68 1.67
C GLU A 29 13.40 -4.93 2.65
N ILE A 30 12.43 -4.01 2.65
CA ILE A 30 11.24 -4.11 3.52
C ILE A 30 10.10 -4.83 2.78
N ILE A 31 9.91 -4.50 1.52
CA ILE A 31 8.92 -5.11 0.62
C ILE A 31 9.61 -5.43 -0.71
N ARG A 32 9.27 -6.59 -1.30
CA ARG A 32 9.70 -7.00 -2.64
C ARG A 32 8.53 -6.98 -3.61
N GLU A 33 8.68 -6.27 -4.74
CA GLU A 33 7.73 -6.27 -5.86
C GLU A 33 7.42 -7.71 -6.32
N GLY A 34 6.16 -7.99 -6.62
CA GLY A 34 5.70 -9.30 -7.10
C GLY A 34 5.41 -10.34 -6.03
N THR A 35 5.79 -10.11 -4.76
CA THR A 35 5.44 -11.00 -3.64
C THR A 35 4.02 -10.73 -3.14
N ILE A 36 3.41 -11.73 -2.48
CA ILE A 36 2.11 -11.55 -1.83
C ILE A 36 2.28 -10.72 -0.56
N GLY A 37 1.54 -9.61 -0.48
CA GLY A 37 1.57 -8.73 0.69
C GLY A 37 0.72 -9.28 1.84
N ARG A 38 1.27 -9.28 3.07
CA ARG A 38 0.59 -9.72 4.28
C ARG A 38 0.57 -8.70 5.40
N LYS A 39 1.22 -7.58 5.23
CA LYS A 39 1.25 -6.49 6.21
C LYS A 39 1.48 -5.12 5.57
N MET A 40 1.05 -4.09 6.27
CA MET A 40 1.37 -2.71 5.98
C MET A 40 2.33 -2.14 7.03
N PHE A 41 2.91 -0.99 6.74
CA PHE A 41 3.90 -0.34 7.59
C PHE A 41 3.58 1.14 7.79
N PHE A 42 3.86 1.62 9.00
CA PHE A 42 3.85 3.04 9.37
C PHE A 42 5.29 3.48 9.67
N ILE A 43 5.70 4.59 9.12
CA ILE A 43 7.02 5.15 9.38
C ILE A 43 6.94 6.04 10.62
N SER A 44 7.51 5.57 11.74
CA SER A 44 7.69 6.38 12.93
C SER A 44 8.85 7.34 12.74
N ARG A 45 9.98 6.85 12.22
CA ARG A 45 11.17 7.65 11.90
C ARG A 45 11.95 7.02 10.76
N GLY A 46 12.47 7.86 9.89
CA GLY A 46 13.32 7.47 8.77
C GLY A 46 12.72 7.73 7.41
N THR A 47 13.45 7.37 6.38
CA THR A 47 13.05 7.51 4.97
C THR A 47 13.11 6.15 4.29
N VAL A 48 12.10 5.83 3.50
CA VAL A 48 12.09 4.66 2.63
C VAL A 48 12.01 5.09 1.16
N ARG A 49 12.59 4.29 0.29
CA ARG A 49 12.59 4.46 -1.15
C ARG A 49 11.65 3.42 -1.77
N VAL A 50 10.62 3.90 -2.48
CA VAL A 50 9.65 3.07 -3.19
C VAL A 50 10.06 2.97 -4.64
N CYS A 51 10.38 1.76 -5.09
CA CYS A 51 10.85 1.46 -6.45
C CYS A 51 9.85 0.52 -7.14
N SER A 52 9.38 0.92 -8.32
CA SER A 52 8.52 0.08 -9.14
C SER A 52 9.10 -0.03 -10.55
N SER A 53 8.92 -1.20 -11.17
CA SER A 53 9.26 -1.41 -12.59
C SER A 53 8.42 -0.55 -13.55
N LYS A 54 7.30 0.02 -13.07
CA LYS A 54 6.30 0.72 -13.90
C LYS A 54 6.13 2.20 -13.55
N ALA A 55 6.85 2.71 -12.55
CA ALA A 55 6.68 4.09 -12.08
C ALA A 55 8.01 4.67 -11.58
N PRO A 56 8.17 6.00 -11.60
CA PRO A 56 9.33 6.66 -11.02
C PRO A 56 9.50 6.33 -9.54
N THR A 57 10.76 6.29 -9.08
CA THR A 57 11.10 6.13 -7.67
C THR A 57 10.59 7.30 -6.85
N THR A 58 9.97 7.01 -5.71
CA THR A 58 9.49 8.01 -4.76
C THR A 58 10.02 7.70 -3.35
N ASN A 59 10.09 8.73 -2.51
CA ASN A 59 10.49 8.58 -1.11
C ASN A 59 9.31 8.88 -0.19
N LEU A 60 9.23 8.14 0.92
CA LEU A 60 8.30 8.36 2.02
C LEU A 60 9.10 8.56 3.31
N THR A 61 8.60 9.43 4.18
CA THR A 61 9.29 9.78 5.43
C THR A 61 8.36 9.67 6.64
N ASP A 62 8.81 10.17 7.79
CA ASP A 62 8.10 10.17 9.07
C ASP A 62 6.61 10.51 8.93
N GLY A 63 5.76 9.71 9.55
CA GLY A 63 4.31 9.85 9.53
C GLY A 63 3.62 9.29 8.28
N SER A 64 4.37 8.85 7.26
CA SER A 64 3.84 8.17 6.09
C SER A 64 3.59 6.69 6.38
N PHE A 65 2.87 6.03 5.48
CA PHE A 65 2.58 4.60 5.52
C PHE A 65 2.65 4.00 4.12
N PHE A 66 2.87 2.70 4.05
CA PHE A 66 2.94 1.98 2.77
C PHE A 66 2.54 0.51 2.95
N GLY A 67 2.22 -0.15 1.83
CA GLY A 67 1.80 -1.55 1.81
C GLY A 67 0.35 -1.78 2.23
N GLU A 68 -0.45 -0.73 2.36
CA GLU A 68 -1.84 -0.75 2.81
C GLU A 68 -2.79 -1.51 1.88
N ILE A 69 -2.44 -1.60 0.59
CA ILE A 69 -3.26 -2.31 -0.41
C ILE A 69 -3.44 -3.78 0.00
N SER A 70 -2.45 -4.38 0.64
CA SER A 70 -2.52 -5.76 1.11
C SER A 70 -3.57 -6.00 2.20
N LEU A 71 -3.92 -4.98 2.99
CA LEU A 71 -4.99 -5.08 3.98
C LEU A 71 -6.37 -5.07 3.32
N ILE A 72 -6.50 -4.32 2.23
CA ILE A 72 -7.76 -4.07 1.55
C ILE A 72 -8.03 -5.14 0.49
N LEU A 73 -7.00 -5.50 -0.26
CA LEU A 73 -7.03 -6.50 -1.33
C LEU A 73 -6.05 -7.64 -1.00
N PRO A 74 -6.48 -8.59 -0.16
CA PRO A 74 -5.65 -9.75 0.17
C PRO A 74 -5.34 -10.56 -1.10
N ASN A 75 -4.17 -11.19 -1.11
CA ASN A 75 -3.65 -11.97 -2.24
C ASN A 75 -3.24 -11.14 -3.48
N LEU A 76 -3.29 -9.81 -3.43
CA LEU A 76 -2.70 -8.99 -4.48
C LEU A 76 -1.17 -8.97 -4.32
N ARG A 77 -0.47 -9.14 -5.45
CA ARG A 77 0.98 -9.03 -5.46
C ARG A 77 1.43 -7.59 -5.26
N ARG A 78 2.52 -7.41 -4.55
CA ARG A 78 3.17 -6.12 -4.33
C ARG A 78 3.50 -5.45 -5.67
N VAL A 79 3.09 -4.21 -5.84
CA VAL A 79 3.28 -3.41 -7.07
C VAL A 79 4.61 -2.65 -7.09
N ALA A 80 5.33 -2.64 -5.98
CA ALA A 80 6.62 -1.98 -5.83
C ALA A 80 7.46 -2.67 -4.76
N SER A 81 8.77 -2.50 -4.86
CA SER A 81 9.72 -2.78 -3.78
C SER A 81 9.91 -1.55 -2.90
N VAL A 82 10.17 -1.76 -1.62
CA VAL A 82 10.45 -0.70 -0.66
C VAL A 82 11.75 -1.03 0.08
N TYR A 83 12.69 -0.10 0.05
CA TYR A 83 13.99 -0.20 0.71
C TYR A 83 14.14 0.90 1.76
N ALA A 84 14.78 0.58 2.87
CA ALA A 84 15.18 1.59 3.84
C ALA A 84 16.27 2.50 3.25
N ASP A 85 16.02 3.80 3.19
CA ASP A 85 16.96 4.81 2.67
C ASP A 85 17.69 5.56 3.80
N SER A 86 17.44 5.17 5.02
CA SER A 86 18.09 5.54 6.27
C SER A 86 17.83 4.45 7.31
N TYR A 87 18.28 4.63 8.55
CA TYR A 87 17.74 3.87 9.68
C TYR A 87 16.24 4.14 9.79
N CYS A 88 15.43 3.10 9.80
CA CYS A 88 13.99 3.20 9.85
C CYS A 88 13.41 2.52 11.09
N TYR A 89 12.58 3.25 11.83
CA TYR A 89 11.73 2.73 12.88
C TYR A 89 10.29 2.63 12.34
N LEU A 90 9.83 1.42 12.13
CA LEU A 90 8.54 1.13 11.53
C LEU A 90 7.62 0.44 12.54
N TYR A 91 6.32 0.63 12.36
CA TYR A 91 5.29 -0.21 12.96
C TYR A 91 4.57 -0.98 11.86
N SER A 92 4.45 -2.30 12.02
CA SER A 92 3.74 -3.14 11.05
C SER A 92 2.40 -3.63 11.61
N LEU A 93 1.44 -3.79 10.71
CA LEU A 93 0.12 -4.37 10.97
C LEU A 93 -0.12 -5.49 9.97
N THR A 94 -0.40 -6.70 10.44
CA THR A 94 -0.69 -7.85 9.58
C THR A 94 -2.13 -7.82 9.09
N VAL A 95 -2.39 -8.50 7.96
CA VAL A 95 -3.75 -8.70 7.42
C VAL A 95 -4.62 -9.45 8.45
N GLU A 96 -4.06 -10.45 9.11
CA GLU A 96 -4.73 -11.27 10.11
C GLU A 96 -5.17 -10.43 11.33
N ASP A 97 -4.26 -9.62 11.88
CA ASP A 97 -4.56 -8.74 13.01
C ASP A 97 -5.61 -7.69 12.65
N PHE A 98 -5.47 -7.09 11.46
CA PHE A 98 -6.45 -6.13 10.94
C PHE A 98 -7.85 -6.74 10.80
N ASN A 99 -7.95 -7.92 10.21
CA ASN A 99 -9.23 -8.61 10.04
C ASN A 99 -9.84 -9.01 11.37
N SER A 100 -9.04 -9.46 12.34
CA SER A 100 -9.54 -9.83 13.67
C SER A 100 -10.20 -8.64 14.40
N VAL A 101 -9.63 -7.45 14.25
CA VAL A 101 -10.24 -6.22 14.79
C VAL A 101 -11.51 -5.86 14.03
N LEU A 102 -11.50 -5.95 12.69
CA LEU A 102 -12.67 -5.62 11.86
C LEU A 102 -13.90 -6.46 12.18
N GLU A 103 -13.73 -7.69 12.66
CA GLU A 103 -14.87 -8.54 13.08
C GLU A 103 -15.69 -7.90 14.20
N ASN A 104 -15.07 -7.14 15.08
CA ASN A 104 -15.71 -6.44 16.18
C ASN A 104 -16.25 -5.05 15.81
N PHE A 105 -15.94 -4.56 14.59
CA PHE A 105 -16.32 -3.23 14.11
C PHE A 105 -17.03 -3.31 12.74
N PRO A 106 -18.27 -3.82 12.67
CA PRO A 106 -18.95 -4.07 11.38
C PRO A 106 -19.15 -2.82 10.52
N MET A 107 -19.33 -1.65 11.12
CA MET A 107 -19.45 -0.38 10.37
C MET A 107 -18.13 0.01 9.70
N GLN A 108 -17.01 -0.15 10.41
CA GLN A 108 -15.68 0.08 9.87
C GLN A 108 -15.35 -0.92 8.76
N ARG A 109 -15.71 -2.19 8.97
CA ARG A 109 -15.58 -3.25 7.96
C ARG A 109 -16.27 -2.87 6.65
N LYS A 110 -17.53 -2.44 6.72
CA LYS A 110 -18.30 -1.99 5.56
C LYS A 110 -17.63 -0.82 4.85
N HIS A 111 -17.14 0.16 5.60
CA HIS A 111 -16.44 1.31 5.07
C HIS A 111 -15.14 0.92 4.34
N PHE A 112 -14.32 0.05 4.94
CA PHE A 112 -13.08 -0.42 4.33
C PHE A 112 -13.30 -1.20 3.04
N TYR A 113 -14.30 -2.07 2.98
CA TYR A 113 -14.61 -2.79 1.75
C TYR A 113 -15.15 -1.87 0.65
N ALA A 114 -15.91 -0.84 0.98
CA ALA A 114 -16.36 0.17 0.01
C ALA A 114 -15.17 0.97 -0.55
N GLU A 115 -14.23 1.38 0.29
CA GLU A 115 -13.01 2.08 -0.14
C GLU A 115 -12.09 1.17 -0.98
N ALA A 116 -11.99 -0.11 -0.62
CA ALA A 116 -11.28 -1.11 -1.41
C ALA A 116 -11.87 -1.25 -2.82
N GLY A 117 -13.19 -1.30 -2.93
CA GLY A 117 -13.89 -1.35 -4.21
C GLY A 117 -13.58 -0.14 -5.09
N LYS A 118 -13.62 1.07 -4.53
CA LYS A 118 -13.27 2.31 -5.24
C LYS A 118 -11.82 2.29 -5.74
N ARG A 119 -10.87 1.86 -4.92
CA ARG A 119 -9.45 1.78 -5.30
C ARG A 119 -9.23 0.75 -6.39
N LEU A 120 -9.89 -0.41 -6.31
CA LEU A 120 -9.80 -1.43 -7.35
C LEU A 120 -10.32 -0.91 -8.69
N GLU A 121 -11.43 -0.18 -8.71
CA GLU A 121 -11.96 0.46 -9.93
C GLU A 121 -11.00 1.53 -10.48
N GLN A 122 -10.40 2.35 -9.62
CA GLN A 122 -9.37 3.30 -10.03
C GLN A 122 -8.15 2.61 -10.63
N MET A 123 -7.66 1.54 -10.02
CA MET A 123 -6.55 0.75 -10.57
C MET A 123 -6.89 0.14 -11.93
N LYS A 124 -8.08 -0.41 -12.10
CA LYS A 124 -8.56 -0.92 -13.40
C LYS A 124 -8.64 0.18 -14.46
N ALA A 125 -9.13 1.36 -14.10
CA ALA A 125 -9.20 2.50 -14.99
C ALA A 125 -7.79 2.96 -15.46
N TRP A 126 -6.80 2.99 -14.56
CA TRP A 126 -5.40 3.30 -14.90
C TRP A 126 -4.79 2.26 -15.85
N VAL A 127 -5.02 0.97 -15.60
CA VAL A 127 -4.54 -0.12 -16.47
C VAL A 127 -5.19 0.00 -17.86
N LYS A 128 -6.50 0.26 -17.92
CA LYS A 128 -7.22 0.45 -19.18
C LYS A 128 -6.69 1.66 -19.96
N LEU A 129 -6.46 2.78 -19.28
CA LEU A 129 -5.88 3.99 -19.88
C LEU A 129 -4.47 3.74 -20.41
N PHE A 130 -3.65 3.00 -19.68
CA PHE A 130 -2.30 2.62 -20.07
C PHE A 130 -2.28 1.77 -21.36
N PHE A 131 -3.17 0.78 -21.47
CA PHE A 131 -3.31 -0.02 -22.70
C PHE A 131 -3.81 0.80 -23.88
N ILE A 132 -4.73 1.75 -23.66
CA ILE A 132 -5.20 2.67 -24.72
C ILE A 132 -4.04 3.54 -25.22
N LEU A 133 -3.23 4.09 -24.33
CA LEU A 133 -2.07 4.92 -24.67
C LEU A 133 -1.01 4.12 -25.45
N ILE A 134 -0.73 2.89 -25.05
CA ILE A 134 0.19 2.00 -25.79
C ILE A 134 -0.37 1.70 -27.20
N PHE A 135 -1.66 1.39 -27.30
CA PHE A 135 -2.29 1.10 -28.59
C PHE A 135 -2.26 2.30 -29.53
N LEU A 136 -2.52 3.51 -29.00
CA LEU A 136 -2.40 4.76 -29.77
C LEU A 136 -0.97 5.02 -30.20
N TYR A 137 0.01 4.78 -29.32
CA TYR A 137 1.42 4.92 -29.63
C TYR A 137 1.85 3.98 -30.77
N PHE A 138 1.44 2.70 -30.74
CA PHE A 138 1.71 1.76 -31.83
C PHE A 138 1.05 2.18 -33.14
N LYS A 139 -0.19 2.69 -33.08
CA LYS A 139 -0.90 3.19 -34.28
C LYS A 139 -0.18 4.39 -34.91
N VAL A 140 0.31 5.31 -34.09
CA VAL A 140 1.07 6.48 -34.58
C VAL A 140 2.38 6.06 -35.22
N ILE A 141 3.09 5.07 -34.65
CA ILE A 141 4.33 4.53 -35.25
C ILE A 141 4.04 3.86 -36.59
N GLN A 142 2.96 3.11 -36.73
CA GLN A 142 2.58 2.49 -38.01
C GLN A 142 2.17 3.49 -39.10
N LEU A 143 1.76 4.70 -38.70
CA LEU A 143 1.43 5.78 -39.65
C LEU A 143 2.66 6.58 -40.10
N ILE A 144 3.77 6.49 -39.36
CA ILE A 144 5.03 7.23 -39.64
C ILE A 144 6.02 6.35 -40.39
N LEU A 145 5.88 5.03 -40.31
CA LEU A 145 6.69 4.04 -41.05
C LEU A 145 5.97 3.61 -42.32
#